data_f22448ed508ab88770c361c20a6febf1
#
_entry.id   f22448ed508ab88770c361c20a6febf1
#
_cell.length_a   1.000
_cell.length_b   1.000
_cell.length_c   1.000
_cell.angle_alpha   90.00
_cell.angle_beta   90.00
_cell.angle_gamma   90.00
#
_symmetry.space_group_name_H-M   'P 1'
#
loop_
_entity.id
_entity.type
_entity.pdbx_description
1 polymer ?
#
loop_
_entity_poly.entity_id
_entity_poly.type
_entity_poly.pdbx_seq_one_letter_code
_entity_poly.pdbx_strand_id
1 'polypeptide(L)'
;MGVVARIARYLAKESSGQCGPCQLGLPGIARSLSALAEGSGGMDALDTARRAAGSVRGRGACSHPDGASRFVFSAIEVFTDDLAAHVFRGGCGRPVQGTLPLDGQDEAKLAVDWTRCRGHGLCSRLVPELVQLDSQGFPVFLDMPVPFWLEQQAVQAVQMCPALALRLESATPHAAPPALPPGGAPTVRGVLLA
;
A
#
# COMPACT_ATOMS: atom_id res chain seq x y z
N MET A 1 -5.51 -4.18 -15.16
CA MET A 1 -4.06 -4.04 -14.79
C MET A 1 -3.85 -3.33 -13.46
N GLY A 2 -4.68 -2.38 -13.05
CA GLY A 2 -4.50 -1.66 -11.78
C GLY A 2 -4.39 -2.55 -10.54
N VAL A 3 -5.28 -3.56 -10.41
CA VAL A 3 -5.23 -4.53 -9.29
C VAL A 3 -3.94 -5.36 -9.34
N VAL A 4 -3.49 -5.78 -10.53
CA VAL A 4 -2.25 -6.54 -10.70
C VAL A 4 -1.03 -5.74 -10.23
N ALA A 5 -0.96 -4.45 -10.61
CA ALA A 5 0.10 -3.56 -10.17
C ALA A 5 0.10 -3.36 -8.65
N ARG A 6 -1.09 -3.25 -8.05
CA ARG A 6 -1.24 -3.15 -6.58
C ARG A 6 -0.73 -4.40 -5.88
N ILE A 7 -1.13 -5.58 -6.34
CA ILE A 7 -0.65 -6.85 -5.78
C ILE A 7 0.88 -6.97 -5.91
N ALA A 8 1.45 -6.58 -7.04
CA ALA A 8 2.89 -6.60 -7.25
C ALA A 8 3.64 -5.66 -6.28
N ARG A 9 3.09 -4.46 -6.01
CA ARG A 9 3.63 -3.55 -4.98
C ARG A 9 3.56 -4.15 -3.58
N TYR A 10 2.43 -4.77 -3.24
CA TYR A 10 2.27 -5.46 -1.98
C TYR A 10 3.32 -6.57 -1.81
N LEU A 11 3.48 -7.46 -2.82
CA LEU A 11 4.46 -8.53 -2.78
C LEU A 11 5.91 -8.01 -2.67
N ALA A 12 6.21 -6.86 -3.27
CA ALA A 12 7.51 -6.24 -3.15
C ALA A 12 7.74 -5.69 -1.74
N LYS A 13 6.74 -5.04 -1.14
CA LYS A 13 6.82 -4.47 0.20
C LYS A 13 6.93 -5.55 1.29
N GLU A 14 6.09 -6.56 1.21
CA GLU A 14 6.04 -7.67 2.19
C GLU A 14 7.19 -8.68 2.02
N SER A 15 8.17 -8.36 1.18
CA SER A 15 9.37 -9.20 1.03
C SER A 15 10.33 -8.99 2.20
N SER A 16 11.04 -10.05 2.60
CA SER A 16 12.05 -9.97 3.66
C SER A 16 13.28 -9.09 3.32
N GLY A 17 13.44 -8.70 2.06
CA GLY A 17 14.56 -7.86 1.62
C GLY A 17 15.94 -8.52 1.70
N GLN A 18 16.05 -9.83 1.94
CA GLN A 18 17.32 -10.48 2.24
C GLN A 18 18.15 -10.88 1.01
N CYS A 19 17.57 -10.87 -0.18
CA CYS A 19 18.27 -11.29 -1.39
C CYS A 19 18.02 -10.33 -2.56
N GLY A 20 18.84 -10.42 -3.61
CA GLY A 20 18.73 -9.58 -4.79
C GLY A 20 17.35 -9.55 -5.44
N PRO A 21 16.68 -10.70 -5.63
CA PRO A 21 15.30 -10.74 -6.09
C PRO A 21 14.34 -9.87 -5.26
N CYS A 22 14.44 -9.89 -3.93
CA CYS A 22 13.61 -9.06 -3.05
C CYS A 22 13.97 -7.57 -3.13
N GLN A 23 15.26 -7.24 -3.14
CA GLN A 23 15.71 -5.85 -3.09
C GLN A 23 15.57 -5.12 -4.42
N LEU A 24 15.80 -5.78 -5.54
CA LEU A 24 15.85 -5.17 -6.87
C LEU A 24 14.76 -5.69 -7.79
N GLY A 25 14.53 -7.01 -7.78
CA GLY A 25 13.65 -7.68 -8.73
C GLY A 25 12.18 -7.35 -8.49
N LEU A 26 11.65 -7.61 -7.31
CA LEU A 26 10.25 -7.36 -6.97
C LEU A 26 9.87 -5.86 -7.08
N PRO A 27 10.67 -4.91 -6.57
CA PRO A 27 10.42 -3.49 -6.80
C PRO A 27 10.48 -3.10 -8.28
N GLY A 28 11.37 -3.71 -9.08
CA GLY A 28 11.44 -3.52 -10.53
C GLY A 28 10.15 -3.96 -11.24
N ILE A 29 9.65 -5.16 -10.90
CA ILE A 29 8.37 -5.67 -11.39
C ILE A 29 7.23 -4.72 -11.02
N ALA A 30 7.14 -4.32 -9.75
CA ALA A 30 6.09 -3.43 -9.26
C ALA A 30 6.07 -2.09 -9.98
N ARG A 31 7.23 -1.45 -10.21
CA ARG A 31 7.34 -0.20 -10.97
C ARG A 31 6.86 -0.35 -12.41
N SER A 32 7.30 -1.38 -13.11
CA SER A 32 6.92 -1.62 -14.51
C SER A 32 5.42 -1.88 -14.66
N LEU A 33 4.83 -2.67 -13.76
CA LEU A 33 3.39 -2.92 -13.76
C LEU A 33 2.58 -1.68 -13.36
N SER A 34 3.10 -0.82 -12.48
CA SER A 34 2.47 0.45 -12.12
C SER A 34 2.46 1.41 -13.32
N ALA A 35 3.59 1.58 -14.00
CA ALA A 35 3.67 2.38 -15.21
C ALA A 35 2.68 1.89 -16.28
N LEU A 36 2.57 0.57 -16.46
CA LEU A 36 1.61 -0.03 -17.37
C LEU A 36 0.15 0.26 -16.95
N ALA A 37 -0.15 0.14 -15.67
CA ALA A 37 -1.49 0.41 -15.13
C ALA A 37 -1.90 1.88 -15.26
N GLU A 38 -0.94 2.79 -15.18
CA GLU A 38 -1.10 4.24 -15.36
C GLU A 38 -1.14 4.67 -16.83
N GLY A 39 -0.97 3.72 -17.76
CA GLY A 39 -0.93 3.99 -19.20
C GLY A 39 0.37 4.60 -19.69
N SER A 40 1.41 4.59 -18.87
CA SER A 40 2.76 5.03 -19.23
C SER A 40 3.66 3.85 -19.58
N GLY A 41 4.52 3.98 -20.57
CA GLY A 41 5.54 2.98 -20.94
C GLY A 41 5.08 1.86 -21.88
N GLY A 42 3.81 1.67 -22.15
CA GLY A 42 3.29 0.76 -23.18
C GLY A 42 3.98 -0.62 -23.23
N MET A 43 4.44 -1.04 -24.42
CA MET A 43 5.14 -2.32 -24.62
C MET A 43 6.45 -2.42 -23.83
N ASP A 44 7.20 -1.33 -23.69
CA ASP A 44 8.48 -1.35 -22.98
C ASP A 44 8.29 -1.68 -21.49
N ALA A 45 7.24 -1.16 -20.88
CA ALA A 45 6.90 -1.48 -19.48
C ALA A 45 6.50 -2.95 -19.35
N LEU A 46 5.75 -3.49 -20.31
CA LEU A 46 5.38 -4.91 -20.33
C LEU A 46 6.59 -5.83 -20.46
N ASP A 47 7.47 -5.52 -21.40
CA ASP A 47 8.68 -6.33 -21.63
C ASP A 47 9.65 -6.23 -20.45
N THR A 48 9.73 -5.07 -19.81
CA THR A 48 10.53 -4.90 -18.60
C THR A 48 9.94 -5.71 -17.44
N ALA A 49 8.61 -5.70 -17.25
CA ALA A 49 7.96 -6.52 -16.24
C ALA A 49 8.19 -8.03 -16.48
N ARG A 50 8.08 -8.49 -17.73
CA ARG A 50 8.35 -9.90 -18.11
C ARG A 50 9.79 -10.31 -17.84
N ARG A 51 10.76 -9.48 -18.28
CA ARG A 51 12.18 -9.75 -18.02
C ARG A 51 12.51 -9.77 -16.54
N ALA A 52 12.01 -8.80 -15.79
CA ALA A 52 12.21 -8.74 -14.35
C ALA A 52 11.61 -9.97 -13.64
N ALA A 53 10.36 -10.36 -14.00
CA ALA A 53 9.71 -11.55 -13.45
C ALA A 53 10.48 -12.84 -13.79
N GLY A 54 11.01 -12.95 -14.99
CA GLY A 54 11.87 -14.08 -15.39
C GLY A 54 13.20 -14.09 -14.65
N SER A 55 13.77 -12.92 -14.38
CA SER A 55 15.09 -12.81 -13.73
C SER A 55 15.08 -13.17 -12.25
N VAL A 56 13.97 -13.05 -11.55
CA VAL A 56 13.88 -13.40 -10.11
C VAL A 56 13.63 -14.88 -9.85
N ARG A 57 13.13 -15.59 -10.86
CA ARG A 57 12.73 -16.99 -10.74
C ARG A 57 13.93 -17.90 -10.44
N GLY A 58 13.81 -18.72 -9.39
CA GLY A 58 14.86 -19.66 -8.97
C GLY A 58 16.11 -19.01 -8.36
N ARG A 59 16.08 -17.70 -8.06
CA ARG A 59 17.22 -16.94 -7.52
C ARG A 59 17.01 -16.40 -6.13
N GLY A 60 15.83 -16.60 -5.58
CA GLY A 60 15.49 -16.16 -4.21
C GLY A 60 16.06 -17.10 -3.16
N ALA A 61 16.32 -16.59 -1.97
CA ALA A 61 16.63 -17.40 -0.79
C ALA A 61 15.40 -18.19 -0.27
N CYS A 62 14.21 -17.83 -0.72
CA CYS A 62 12.95 -18.50 -0.42
C CYS A 62 12.03 -18.50 -1.66
N SER A 63 10.84 -19.12 -1.55
CA SER A 63 9.87 -19.23 -2.65
C SER A 63 9.06 -17.94 -2.92
N HIS A 64 9.21 -16.88 -2.12
CA HIS A 64 8.43 -15.64 -2.29
C HIS A 64 8.65 -14.98 -3.67
N PRO A 65 9.89 -14.77 -4.16
CA PRO A 65 10.12 -14.23 -5.50
C PRO A 65 9.58 -15.13 -6.62
N ASP A 66 9.62 -16.45 -6.44
CA ASP A 66 9.07 -17.41 -7.41
C ASP A 66 7.53 -17.33 -7.46
N GLY A 67 6.89 -17.16 -6.31
CA GLY A 67 5.45 -16.92 -6.21
C GLY A 67 5.05 -15.63 -6.92
N ALA A 68 5.77 -14.54 -6.69
CA ALA A 68 5.54 -13.26 -7.36
C ALA A 68 5.75 -13.36 -8.88
N SER A 69 6.80 -14.05 -9.32
CA SER A 69 7.05 -14.31 -10.75
C SER A 69 5.88 -15.07 -11.40
N ARG A 70 5.42 -16.15 -10.78
CA ARG A 70 4.27 -16.94 -11.29
C ARG A 70 3.00 -16.10 -11.36
N PHE A 71 2.74 -15.29 -10.33
CA PHE A 71 1.60 -14.36 -10.33
C PHE A 71 1.65 -13.40 -11.53
N VAL A 72 2.80 -12.80 -11.81
CA VAL A 72 2.95 -11.86 -12.94
C VAL A 72 2.70 -12.54 -14.28
N PHE A 73 3.30 -13.70 -14.52
CA PHE A 73 3.09 -14.43 -15.77
C PHE A 73 1.63 -14.87 -15.94
N SER A 74 1.02 -15.40 -14.89
CA SER A 74 -0.41 -15.76 -14.90
C SER A 74 -1.31 -14.55 -15.17
N ALA A 75 -1.03 -13.39 -14.55
CA ALA A 75 -1.80 -12.18 -14.78
C ALA A 75 -1.69 -11.67 -16.23
N ILE A 76 -0.51 -11.75 -16.84
CA ILE A 76 -0.28 -11.36 -18.24
C ILE A 76 -1.07 -12.29 -19.18
N GLU A 77 -1.13 -13.57 -18.87
CA GLU A 77 -1.83 -14.57 -19.68
C GLU A 77 -3.35 -14.45 -19.55
N VAL A 78 -3.85 -14.33 -18.33
CA VAL A 78 -5.31 -14.33 -18.06
C VAL A 78 -5.96 -13.00 -18.44
N PHE A 79 -5.28 -11.86 -18.23
CA PHE A 79 -5.85 -10.53 -18.46
C PHE A 79 -5.36 -9.89 -19.76
N THR A 80 -5.26 -10.67 -20.84
CA THR A 80 -4.69 -10.22 -22.13
C THR A 80 -5.43 -9.02 -22.72
N ASP A 81 -6.76 -8.99 -22.68
CA ASP A 81 -7.56 -7.88 -23.22
C ASP A 81 -7.39 -6.59 -22.40
N ASP A 82 -7.36 -6.72 -21.08
CA ASP A 82 -7.10 -5.60 -20.16
C ASP A 82 -5.68 -5.06 -20.36
N LEU A 83 -4.72 -5.96 -20.50
CA LEU A 83 -3.33 -5.65 -20.80
C LEU A 83 -3.21 -4.89 -22.13
N ALA A 84 -3.83 -5.37 -23.19
CA ALA A 84 -3.83 -4.72 -24.50
C ALA A 84 -4.42 -3.30 -24.43
N ALA A 85 -5.47 -3.10 -23.64
CA ALA A 85 -6.04 -1.77 -23.42
C ALA A 85 -5.06 -0.81 -22.79
N HIS A 86 -4.30 -1.25 -21.78
CA HIS A 86 -3.28 -0.43 -21.10
C HIS A 86 -2.06 -0.17 -21.99
N VAL A 87 -1.64 -1.18 -22.77
CA VAL A 87 -0.48 -1.05 -23.69
C VAL A 87 -0.75 -0.09 -24.84
N PHE A 88 -1.91 -0.22 -25.49
CA PHE A 88 -2.19 0.47 -26.76
C PHE A 88 -3.10 1.68 -26.63
N ARG A 89 -3.90 1.77 -25.57
CA ARG A 89 -4.88 2.86 -25.37
C ARG A 89 -4.65 3.67 -24.12
N GLY A 90 -3.60 3.36 -23.35
CA GLY A 90 -3.27 4.05 -22.10
C GLY A 90 -4.18 3.69 -20.92
N GLY A 91 -5.09 2.72 -21.05
CA GLY A 91 -5.93 2.26 -19.96
C GLY A 91 -7.22 1.58 -20.42
N CYS A 92 -7.85 0.86 -19.49
CA CYS A 92 -9.10 0.14 -19.74
C CYS A 92 -10.36 0.93 -19.34
N GLY A 93 -10.21 2.12 -18.73
CA GLY A 93 -11.32 2.95 -18.24
C GLY A 93 -12.05 2.39 -17.02
N ARG A 94 -11.66 1.23 -16.50
CA ARG A 94 -12.29 0.62 -15.33
C ARG A 94 -11.67 1.16 -14.04
N PRO A 95 -12.48 1.56 -13.03
CA PRO A 95 -11.95 1.99 -11.74
C PRO A 95 -11.25 0.83 -11.04
N VAL A 96 -10.12 1.12 -10.39
CA VAL A 96 -9.44 0.15 -9.53
C VAL A 96 -10.13 0.16 -8.18
N GLN A 97 -10.92 -0.87 -7.91
CA GLN A 97 -11.50 -1.07 -6.57
C GLN A 97 -10.46 -1.73 -5.67
N GLY A 98 -10.25 -1.13 -4.49
CA GLY A 98 -9.26 -1.61 -3.54
C GLY A 98 -9.70 -2.89 -2.86
N THR A 99 -8.99 -3.99 -3.10
CA THR A 99 -9.15 -5.26 -2.41
C THR A 99 -8.01 -5.57 -1.44
N LEU A 100 -6.96 -4.77 -1.47
CA LEU A 100 -5.79 -4.93 -0.60
C LEU A 100 -5.41 -3.58 0.01
N PRO A 101 -5.06 -3.54 1.31
CA PRO A 101 -4.47 -2.37 1.92
C PRO A 101 -3.09 -2.16 1.29
N LEU A 102 -2.94 -1.10 0.50
CA LEU A 102 -1.68 -0.75 -0.13
C LEU A 102 -1.29 0.66 0.26
N ASP A 103 0.03 0.87 0.35
CA ASP A 103 0.63 2.16 0.68
C ASP A 103 -0.04 3.33 -0.03
N GLY A 104 -0.35 4.36 0.73
CA GLY A 104 -0.94 5.60 0.24
C GLY A 104 -2.48 5.64 0.27
N GLN A 105 -3.17 4.61 0.71
CA GLN A 105 -4.50 4.80 1.25
C GLN A 105 -4.30 5.28 2.69
N ASP A 106 -4.69 6.51 2.93
CA ASP A 106 -4.71 7.09 4.27
C ASP A 106 -5.31 6.06 5.22
N GLU A 107 -4.47 5.53 6.11
CA GLU A 107 -4.94 4.64 7.16
C GLU A 107 -5.84 5.48 8.06
N ALA A 108 -7.12 5.50 7.74
CA ALA A 108 -8.10 6.22 8.52
C ALA A 108 -8.14 5.62 9.93
N LYS A 109 -8.13 6.46 10.95
CA LYS A 109 -8.37 6.06 12.34
C LYS A 109 -9.69 6.63 12.80
N LEU A 110 -10.43 5.84 13.60
CA LEU A 110 -11.57 6.37 14.32
C LEU A 110 -11.05 7.20 15.51
N ALA A 111 -11.44 8.46 15.53
CA ALA A 111 -11.16 9.38 16.63
C ALA A 111 -12.44 9.86 17.28
N VAL A 112 -12.36 10.18 18.57
CA VAL A 112 -13.49 10.68 19.35
C VAL A 112 -13.20 12.05 19.95
N ASP A 113 -14.16 12.93 19.84
CA ASP A 113 -14.19 14.18 20.60
C ASP A 113 -14.80 13.91 21.98
N TRP A 114 -13.96 13.78 22.98
CA TRP A 114 -14.35 13.50 24.36
C TRP A 114 -15.21 14.60 24.98
N THR A 115 -15.15 15.83 24.47
CA THR A 115 -16.00 16.91 24.97
C THR A 115 -17.45 16.74 24.58
N ARG A 116 -17.69 16.06 23.44
CA ARG A 116 -19.01 15.80 22.88
C ARG A 116 -19.55 14.42 23.22
N CYS A 117 -18.69 13.43 23.45
CA CYS A 117 -19.12 12.07 23.70
C CYS A 117 -20.02 12.00 24.94
N ARG A 118 -21.18 11.35 24.80
CA ARG A 118 -22.17 11.13 25.87
C ARG A 118 -22.36 9.65 26.22
N GLY A 119 -21.50 8.78 25.72
CA GLY A 119 -21.57 7.36 26.05
C GLY A 119 -22.78 6.61 25.48
N HIS A 120 -23.29 7.02 24.29
CA HIS A 120 -24.46 6.35 23.69
C HIS A 120 -24.18 4.90 23.25
N GLY A 121 -22.93 4.49 23.10
CA GLY A 121 -22.51 3.11 22.82
C GLY A 121 -22.83 2.60 21.42
N LEU A 122 -23.40 3.39 20.51
CA LEU A 122 -23.73 2.93 19.14
C LEU A 122 -22.48 2.53 18.33
N CYS A 123 -21.36 3.21 18.54
CA CYS A 123 -20.09 2.92 17.85
C CYS A 123 -19.62 1.48 18.14
N SER A 124 -19.71 0.99 19.36
CA SER A 124 -19.30 -0.38 19.69
C SER A 124 -20.23 -1.45 19.10
N ARG A 125 -21.46 -1.11 18.73
CA ARG A 125 -22.36 -2.03 18.03
C ARG A 125 -22.11 -2.09 16.54
N LEU A 126 -21.63 -0.98 15.96
CA LEU A 126 -21.38 -0.88 14.52
C LEU A 126 -19.99 -1.37 14.14
N VAL A 127 -19.00 -1.14 15.00
CA VAL A 127 -17.61 -1.56 14.78
C VAL A 127 -17.03 -2.18 16.07
N PRO A 128 -17.57 -3.32 16.53
CA PRO A 128 -17.14 -3.95 17.78
C PRO A 128 -15.68 -4.38 17.79
N GLU A 129 -15.10 -4.58 16.61
CA GLU A 129 -13.69 -4.94 16.43
C GLU A 129 -12.74 -3.78 16.76
N LEU A 130 -13.22 -2.53 16.64
CA LEU A 130 -12.41 -1.34 16.86
C LEU A 130 -12.77 -0.60 18.15
N VAL A 131 -13.99 -0.78 18.62
CA VAL A 131 -14.55 -0.01 19.74
C VAL A 131 -15.18 -0.93 20.77
N GLN A 132 -14.64 -0.91 21.97
CA GLN A 132 -15.24 -1.56 23.13
C GLN A 132 -15.82 -0.50 24.07
N LEU A 133 -16.71 -0.87 24.97
CA LEU A 133 -17.19 0.04 26.01
C LEU A 133 -16.49 -0.29 27.33
N ASP A 134 -16.12 0.75 28.06
CA ASP A 134 -15.64 0.62 29.42
C ASP A 134 -16.79 0.32 30.41
N SER A 135 -16.47 0.18 31.69
CA SER A 135 -17.46 -0.09 32.74
C SER A 135 -18.47 1.05 32.95
N GLN A 136 -18.23 2.22 32.42
CA GLN A 136 -19.09 3.40 32.51
C GLN A 136 -19.89 3.64 31.20
N GLY A 137 -19.69 2.77 30.18
CA GLY A 137 -20.39 2.86 28.89
C GLY A 137 -19.73 3.80 27.88
N PHE A 138 -18.52 4.30 28.15
CA PHE A 138 -17.78 5.11 27.20
C PHE A 138 -16.93 4.26 26.26
N PRO A 139 -16.73 4.70 25.01
CA PRO A 139 -15.98 3.94 24.03
C PRO A 139 -14.48 3.94 24.33
N VAL A 140 -13.88 2.76 24.30
CA VAL A 140 -12.42 2.55 24.28
C VAL A 140 -12.04 2.13 22.88
N PHE A 141 -11.17 2.88 22.22
CA PHE A 141 -10.70 2.61 20.88
C PHE A 141 -9.42 1.79 20.92
N LEU A 142 -9.33 0.79 20.05
CA LEU A 142 -8.06 0.16 19.76
C LEU A 142 -7.24 1.14 18.92
N ASP A 143 -5.98 1.40 19.31
CA ASP A 143 -5.07 2.28 18.56
C ASP A 143 -4.52 1.56 17.32
N MET A 144 -5.42 1.31 16.38
CA MET A 144 -5.11 0.67 15.11
C MET A 144 -5.87 1.38 13.98
N PRO A 145 -5.33 1.37 12.76
CA PRO A 145 -6.04 1.90 11.61
C PRO A 145 -7.32 1.10 11.34
N VAL A 146 -8.31 1.76 10.75
CA VAL A 146 -9.55 1.12 10.33
C VAL A 146 -9.24 0.18 9.17
N PRO A 147 -9.40 -1.14 9.32
CA PRO A 147 -9.21 -2.08 8.24
C PRO A 147 -10.20 -1.78 7.09
N PHE A 148 -9.79 -2.00 5.85
CA PHE A 148 -10.61 -1.69 4.67
C PHE A 148 -11.99 -2.39 4.67
N TRP A 149 -12.07 -3.58 5.27
CA TRP A 149 -13.37 -4.31 5.38
C TRP A 149 -14.31 -3.72 6.43
N LEU A 150 -13.82 -2.86 7.34
CA LEU A 150 -14.60 -2.14 8.33
C LEU A 150 -14.81 -0.67 7.97
N GLU A 151 -14.27 -0.19 6.86
CA GLU A 151 -14.34 1.23 6.47
C GLU A 151 -15.79 1.70 6.35
N GLN A 152 -16.65 0.91 5.71
CA GLN A 152 -18.06 1.26 5.54
C GLN A 152 -18.78 1.31 6.89
N GLN A 153 -18.52 0.38 7.79
CA GLN A 153 -19.10 0.35 9.14
C GLN A 153 -18.57 1.52 9.99
N ALA A 154 -17.29 1.87 9.83
CA ALA A 154 -16.67 3.01 10.51
C ALA A 154 -17.30 4.34 10.05
N VAL A 155 -17.51 4.52 8.73
CA VAL A 155 -18.25 5.68 8.18
C VAL A 155 -19.67 5.72 8.75
N GLN A 156 -20.37 4.59 8.81
CA GLN A 156 -21.69 4.49 9.37
C GLN A 156 -21.71 4.86 10.87
N ALA A 157 -20.71 4.41 11.64
CA ALA A 157 -20.58 4.77 13.05
C ALA A 157 -20.40 6.28 13.25
N VAL A 158 -19.64 6.93 12.39
CA VAL A 158 -19.48 8.41 12.39
C VAL A 158 -20.82 9.10 12.11
N GLN A 159 -21.53 8.66 11.06
CA GLN A 159 -22.81 9.26 10.64
C GLN A 159 -23.92 9.05 11.66
N MET A 160 -23.94 7.90 12.31
CA MET A 160 -24.99 7.54 13.29
C MET A 160 -24.69 8.01 14.72
N CYS A 161 -23.56 8.67 14.98
CA CYS A 161 -23.23 9.17 16.30
C CYS A 161 -24.15 10.34 16.67
N PRO A 162 -25.09 10.20 17.66
CA PRO A 162 -26.04 11.26 17.98
C PRO A 162 -25.37 12.52 18.55
N ALA A 163 -24.20 12.34 19.18
CA ALA A 163 -23.44 13.44 19.77
C ALA A 163 -22.47 14.08 18.76
N LEU A 164 -22.39 13.56 17.50
CA LEU A 164 -21.40 13.99 16.49
C LEU A 164 -19.97 14.02 17.05
N ALA A 165 -19.67 13.06 17.91
CA ALA A 165 -18.40 12.97 18.62
C ALA A 165 -17.36 12.11 17.88
N LEU A 166 -17.78 11.31 16.88
CA LEU A 166 -16.90 10.45 16.12
C LEU A 166 -16.48 11.12 14.82
N ARG A 167 -15.24 10.88 14.43
CA ARG A 167 -14.70 11.26 13.12
C ARG A 167 -13.71 10.21 12.62
N LEU A 168 -13.55 10.12 11.31
CA LEU A 168 -12.45 9.43 10.68
C LEU A 168 -11.32 10.44 10.45
N GLU A 169 -10.17 10.19 11.01
CA GLU A 169 -8.94 10.94 10.75
C GLU A 169 -8.11 10.15 9.76
N SER A 170 -7.81 10.75 8.62
CA SER A 170 -6.79 10.20 7.72
C SER A 170 -5.44 10.34 8.42
N ALA A 171 -4.67 9.25 8.51
CA ALA A 171 -3.29 9.37 8.94
C ALA A 171 -2.58 10.28 7.94
N THR A 172 -2.15 11.46 8.40
CA THR A 172 -1.28 12.33 7.62
C THR A 172 -0.07 11.50 7.17
N PRO A 173 0.31 11.54 5.89
CA PRO A 173 1.50 10.83 5.45
C PRO A 173 2.64 11.25 6.37
N HIS A 174 3.28 10.25 6.97
CA HIS A 174 4.46 10.47 7.81
C HIS A 174 5.40 11.37 7.02
N ALA A 175 5.63 12.59 7.50
CA ALA A 175 6.50 13.55 6.84
C ALA A 175 7.79 12.80 6.50
N ALA A 176 8.14 12.77 5.22
CA ALA A 176 9.38 12.16 4.77
C ALA A 176 10.51 12.67 5.69
N PRO A 177 11.38 11.79 6.20
CA PRO A 177 12.50 12.25 7.02
C PRO A 177 13.22 13.37 6.28
N PRO A 178 13.62 14.46 6.96
CA PRO A 178 14.25 15.59 6.32
C PRO A 178 15.41 15.07 5.47
N ALA A 179 15.46 15.48 4.20
CA ALA A 179 16.52 15.12 3.29
C ALA A 179 17.85 15.40 3.98
N LEU A 180 18.72 14.39 4.06
CA LEU A 180 20.07 14.56 4.55
C LEU A 180 20.71 15.74 3.79
N PRO A 181 21.34 16.70 4.48
CA PRO A 181 22.03 17.78 3.79
C PRO A 181 23.03 17.17 2.81
N PRO A 182 23.22 17.77 1.64
CA PRO A 182 24.16 17.26 0.65
C PRO A 182 25.52 17.14 1.34
N GLY A 183 26.01 15.88 1.42
CA GLY A 183 27.25 15.56 2.08
C GLY A 183 28.39 16.34 1.47
N GLY A 184 29.00 17.22 2.24
CA GLY A 184 30.25 17.86 1.89
C GLY A 184 31.30 16.78 1.63
N ALA A 185 31.90 16.79 0.45
CA ALA A 185 32.97 15.89 0.11
C ALA A 185 34.10 15.97 1.18
N PRO A 186 34.62 14.84 1.67
CA PRO A 186 35.76 14.88 2.57
C PRO A 186 36.97 15.44 1.86
N THR A 187 37.42 16.61 2.29
CA THR A 187 38.69 17.17 1.85
C THR A 187 39.83 16.31 2.39
N VAL A 188 40.40 15.49 1.56
CA VAL A 188 41.65 14.76 1.89
C VAL A 188 42.78 15.78 1.96
N ARG A 189 43.17 16.18 3.18
CA ARG A 189 44.42 16.93 3.38
C ARG A 189 45.58 15.96 3.12
N GLY A 190 46.32 16.27 2.06
CA GLY A 190 47.54 15.58 1.76
C GLY A 190 48.54 15.74 2.88
N VAL A 191 49.02 14.63 3.43
CA VAL A 191 50.18 14.58 4.32
C VAL A 191 51.41 14.52 3.40
N LEU A 192 52.16 15.63 3.33
CA LEU A 192 53.51 15.61 2.80
C LEU A 192 54.40 14.83 3.77
N LEU A 193 54.98 13.74 3.30
CA LEU A 193 56.09 13.09 3.99
C LEU A 193 57.38 13.75 3.48
N ALA A 194 58.12 14.32 4.42
CA ALA A 194 59.51 14.70 4.26
C ALA A 194 60.42 13.53 4.61
#